data_96808952cde12dc512be9409c66ef4b3
#
_entry.id   96808952cde12dc512be9409c66ef4b3
#
_cell.length_a   1.000
_cell.length_b   1.000
_cell.length_c   1.000
_cell.angle_alpha   90.00
_cell.angle_beta   90.00
_cell.angle_gamma   90.00
#
_symmetry.space_group_name_H-M   'P 1'
#
loop_
_entity.id
_entity.type
_entity.pdbx_description
1 polymer ?
#
loop_
_entity_poly.entity_id
_entity_poly.type
_entity_poly.pdbx_seq_one_letter_code
_entity_poly.pdbx_strand_id
1 'polypeptide(L)'
;LALALPLAAALAPSEFTRPTGRISVSLLQPNVPQDIKFDPNRLAGNMLALREQVLAAPGQLVLTPESVLAVPQADLAPAYWQSLIQPFTRGDRAVMVGTFLGDNDQGYVNSMLGVSAATLQAGHDYSYGKRHLLPFGEFIPPGFHWFVEMMHIPLADQARGQSEAPFEVAGQRVRPLICYEDLFGEDFADSLVGPQSPTVLANASNLAWFGRWMMQDQHLQFSRMRAMEFQRPLVRDTNTGATAVIDPFGVVTQRLPAWTVGTLDAEVEG
;
A
#
# COMPACT_ATOMS: atom_id res chain seq x y z
N LEU A 1 -3.74 -33.53 25.02
CA LEU A 1 -3.70 -32.16 24.46
C LEU A 1 -2.77 -32.08 23.24
N ALA A 2 -1.53 -32.60 23.28
CA ALA A 2 -0.55 -32.48 22.17
C ALA A 2 -0.97 -33.15 20.86
N LEU A 3 -1.83 -34.18 20.88
CA LEU A 3 -2.39 -34.85 19.71
C LEU A 3 -3.76 -34.28 19.27
N ALA A 4 -4.45 -33.59 20.16
CA ALA A 4 -5.79 -33.06 19.88
C ALA A 4 -5.73 -31.80 18.96
N LEU A 5 -4.73 -30.97 19.11
CA LEU A 5 -4.54 -29.76 18.27
C LEU A 5 -4.28 -30.09 16.80
N PRO A 6 -3.30 -30.96 16.44
CA PRO A 6 -3.10 -31.32 15.03
C PRO A 6 -4.28 -32.09 14.44
N LEU A 7 -5.00 -32.89 15.24
CA LEU A 7 -6.21 -33.57 14.78
C LEU A 7 -7.35 -32.59 14.53
N ALA A 8 -7.55 -31.61 15.40
CA ALA A 8 -8.52 -30.53 15.20
C ALA A 8 -8.18 -29.67 13.98
N ALA A 9 -6.90 -29.36 13.79
CA ALA A 9 -6.42 -28.63 12.60
C ALA A 9 -6.64 -29.42 11.32
N ALA A 10 -6.46 -30.76 11.34
CA ALA A 10 -6.72 -31.61 10.19
C ALA A 10 -8.22 -31.73 9.82
N LEU A 11 -9.12 -31.45 10.77
CA LEU A 11 -10.57 -31.43 10.58
C LEU A 11 -11.13 -30.04 10.25
N ALA A 12 -10.30 -29.00 10.40
CA ALA A 12 -10.71 -27.65 10.03
C ALA A 12 -10.88 -27.53 8.51
N PRO A 13 -11.85 -26.75 8.03
CA PRO A 13 -11.98 -26.48 6.61
C PRO A 13 -10.68 -25.88 6.05
N SER A 14 -10.17 -26.40 4.95
CA SER A 14 -9.03 -25.82 4.24
C SER A 14 -9.35 -24.47 3.62
N GLU A 15 -10.64 -24.22 3.36
CA GLU A 15 -11.17 -22.98 2.80
C GLU A 15 -12.29 -22.46 3.70
N PHE A 16 -12.13 -21.24 4.19
CA PHE A 16 -13.12 -20.57 5.04
C PHE A 16 -13.62 -19.24 4.45
N THR A 17 -13.20 -18.90 3.23
CA THR A 17 -13.67 -17.74 2.48
C THR A 17 -14.20 -18.17 1.12
N ARG A 18 -14.93 -17.27 0.48
CA ARG A 18 -15.45 -17.49 -0.89
C ARG A 18 -15.26 -16.22 -1.71
N PRO A 19 -14.87 -16.31 -2.97
CA PRO A 19 -14.80 -15.16 -3.86
C PRO A 19 -16.18 -14.48 -3.98
N THR A 20 -16.16 -13.15 -4.00
CA THR A 20 -17.38 -12.33 -4.18
C THR A 20 -17.43 -11.65 -5.54
N GLY A 21 -16.36 -11.70 -6.31
CA GLY A 21 -16.24 -11.12 -7.63
C GLY A 21 -14.79 -10.95 -8.05
N ARG A 22 -14.59 -10.23 -9.14
CA ARG A 22 -13.26 -9.96 -9.71
C ARG A 22 -13.02 -8.49 -9.88
N ILE A 23 -11.76 -8.10 -9.80
CA ILE A 23 -11.27 -6.75 -10.07
C ILE A 23 -9.99 -6.82 -10.87
N SER A 24 -9.87 -6.00 -11.91
CA SER A 24 -8.61 -5.80 -12.59
C SER A 24 -7.78 -4.75 -11.87
N VAL A 25 -6.51 -5.05 -11.63
CA VAL A 25 -5.57 -4.18 -10.92
C VAL A 25 -4.37 -3.85 -11.80
N SER A 26 -3.84 -2.63 -11.65
CA SER A 26 -2.55 -2.23 -12.20
C SER A 26 -1.67 -1.77 -11.04
N LEU A 27 -0.56 -2.47 -10.80
CA LEU A 27 0.39 -2.19 -9.73
C LEU A 27 1.62 -1.51 -10.34
N LEU A 28 1.94 -0.30 -9.92
CA LEU A 28 2.97 0.53 -10.53
C LEU A 28 4.29 0.43 -9.80
N GLN A 29 5.36 0.04 -10.51
CA GLN A 29 6.72 -0.01 -9.99
C GLN A 29 7.57 1.07 -10.67
N PRO A 30 7.64 2.29 -10.13
CA PRO A 30 8.37 3.41 -10.74
C PRO A 30 9.89 3.29 -10.60
N ASN A 31 10.38 2.47 -9.68
CA ASN A 31 11.80 2.22 -9.43
C ASN A 31 12.63 3.48 -9.20
N VAL A 32 12.11 4.39 -8.39
CA VAL A 32 12.83 5.62 -8.01
C VAL A 32 13.82 5.32 -6.89
N PRO A 33 15.13 5.50 -7.11
CA PRO A 33 16.14 5.33 -6.06
C PRO A 33 15.91 6.27 -4.87
N GLN A 34 16.24 5.80 -3.66
CA GLN A 34 15.95 6.53 -2.42
C GLN A 34 16.70 7.86 -2.31
N ASP A 35 17.93 7.91 -2.80
CA ASP A 35 18.80 9.08 -2.78
C ASP A 35 18.32 10.24 -3.66
N ILE A 36 17.54 9.94 -4.69
CA ILE A 36 16.96 10.95 -5.60
C ILE A 36 15.47 11.20 -5.40
N LYS A 37 14.82 10.42 -4.54
CA LYS A 37 13.36 10.49 -4.34
C LYS A 37 12.92 11.86 -3.83
N PHE A 38 13.69 12.45 -2.94
CA PHE A 38 13.42 13.75 -2.32
C PHE A 38 14.29 14.89 -2.88
N ASP A 39 15.04 14.63 -3.96
CA ASP A 39 15.84 15.67 -4.62
C ASP A 39 14.90 16.65 -5.37
N PRO A 40 14.87 17.94 -5.00
CA PRO A 40 14.01 18.93 -5.65
C PRO A 40 14.23 19.04 -7.18
N ASN A 41 15.45 18.77 -7.65
CA ASN A 41 15.77 18.81 -9.09
C ASN A 41 15.21 17.61 -9.86
N ARG A 42 14.89 16.51 -9.18
CA ARG A 42 14.33 15.28 -9.76
C ARG A 42 12.84 15.14 -9.55
N LEU A 43 12.30 15.84 -8.56
CA LEU A 43 10.90 15.72 -8.15
C LEU A 43 9.93 15.89 -9.31
N ALA A 44 10.06 16.96 -10.09
CA ALA A 44 9.17 17.22 -11.22
C ALA A 44 9.22 16.10 -12.28
N GLY A 45 10.43 15.59 -12.58
CA GLY A 45 10.59 14.48 -13.51
C GLY A 45 9.96 13.18 -13.00
N ASN A 46 10.16 12.85 -11.72
CA ASN A 46 9.55 11.68 -11.06
C ASN A 46 8.01 11.78 -11.08
N MET A 47 7.46 12.96 -10.78
CA MET A 47 6.02 13.20 -10.81
C MET A 47 5.43 13.05 -12.22
N LEU A 48 6.09 13.55 -13.25
CA LEU A 48 5.64 13.39 -14.64
C LEU A 48 5.67 11.92 -15.06
N ALA A 49 6.74 11.19 -14.76
CA ALA A 49 6.85 9.76 -15.06
C ALA A 49 5.77 8.94 -14.34
N LEU A 50 5.50 9.23 -13.06
CA LEU A 50 4.41 8.61 -12.32
C LEU A 50 3.06 8.86 -12.99
N ARG A 51 2.79 10.11 -13.36
CA ARG A 51 1.54 10.48 -14.05
C ARG A 51 1.37 9.69 -15.35
N GLU A 52 2.41 9.57 -16.15
CA GLU A 52 2.38 8.78 -17.39
C GLU A 52 2.07 7.31 -17.12
N GLN A 53 2.68 6.70 -16.12
CA GLN A 53 2.37 5.33 -15.70
C GLN A 53 0.90 5.18 -15.25
N VAL A 54 0.40 6.09 -14.42
CA VAL A 54 -0.99 6.08 -13.94
C VAL A 54 -1.99 6.20 -15.11
N LEU A 55 -1.72 7.11 -16.06
CA LEU A 55 -2.59 7.31 -17.22
C LEU A 55 -2.57 6.14 -18.20
N ALA A 56 -1.46 5.41 -18.30
CA ALA A 56 -1.32 4.24 -19.17
C ALA A 56 -1.90 2.96 -18.55
N ALA A 57 -2.08 2.90 -17.23
CA ALA A 57 -2.52 1.73 -16.51
C ALA A 57 -4.00 1.41 -16.82
N PRO A 58 -4.36 0.17 -17.26
CA PRO A 58 -5.72 -0.15 -17.69
C PRO A 58 -6.63 -0.63 -16.56
N GLY A 59 -6.10 -1.02 -15.40
CA GLY A 59 -6.84 -1.64 -14.30
C GLY A 59 -8.01 -0.80 -13.76
N GLN A 60 -9.01 -1.48 -13.22
CA GLN A 60 -10.09 -0.82 -12.47
C GLN A 60 -9.55 -0.17 -11.20
N LEU A 61 -8.63 -0.85 -10.51
CA LEU A 61 -7.84 -0.25 -9.44
C LEU A 61 -6.40 -0.04 -9.90
N VAL A 62 -5.95 1.20 -9.92
CA VAL A 62 -4.53 1.55 -10.10
C VAL A 62 -3.94 1.81 -8.72
N LEU A 63 -2.94 1.03 -8.34
CA LEU A 63 -2.24 1.18 -7.06
C LEU A 63 -0.85 1.75 -7.31
N THR A 64 -0.43 2.69 -6.48
CA THR A 64 0.94 3.23 -6.49
C THR A 64 1.66 2.87 -5.19
N PRO A 65 3.00 2.83 -5.19
CA PRO A 65 3.77 2.53 -3.98
C PRO A 65 3.60 3.57 -2.87
N GLU A 66 3.98 3.16 -1.66
CA GLU A 66 4.11 4.03 -0.49
C GLU A 66 4.91 5.29 -0.80
N SER A 67 4.37 6.45 -0.40
CA SER A 67 5.00 7.77 -0.55
C SER A 67 5.58 8.02 -1.94
N VAL A 68 4.93 7.51 -3.00
CA VAL A 68 5.39 7.71 -4.38
C VAL A 68 5.41 9.20 -4.76
N LEU A 69 4.45 9.96 -4.23
CA LEU A 69 4.53 11.42 -4.19
C LEU A 69 5.32 11.81 -2.94
N ALA A 70 6.53 12.32 -3.16
CA ALA A 70 7.49 12.66 -2.11
C ALA A 70 7.19 14.02 -1.43
N VAL A 71 6.00 14.57 -1.68
CA VAL A 71 5.52 15.84 -1.10
C VAL A 71 4.11 15.62 -0.54
N PRO A 72 3.70 16.40 0.46
CA PRO A 72 2.32 16.38 0.94
C PRO A 72 1.31 16.67 -0.18
N GLN A 73 0.16 16.03 -0.12
CA GLN A 73 -0.89 16.23 -1.13
C GLN A 73 -1.33 17.70 -1.22
N ALA A 74 -1.36 18.41 -0.10
CA ALA A 74 -1.73 19.83 -0.06
C ALA A 74 -0.73 20.75 -0.78
N ASP A 75 0.51 20.34 -0.93
CA ASP A 75 1.58 21.10 -1.59
C ASP A 75 1.66 20.81 -3.10
N LEU A 76 0.87 19.88 -3.59
CA LEU A 76 0.82 19.57 -5.03
C LEU A 76 0.15 20.71 -5.79
N ALA A 77 0.71 21.06 -6.95
CA ALA A 77 0.03 21.97 -7.88
C ALA A 77 -1.35 21.39 -8.24
N PRO A 78 -2.46 22.16 -8.07
CA PRO A 78 -3.81 21.64 -8.34
C PRO A 78 -3.98 21.06 -9.74
N ALA A 79 -3.34 21.67 -10.75
CA ALA A 79 -3.39 21.19 -12.13
C ALA A 79 -2.71 19.83 -12.30
N TYR A 80 -1.62 19.54 -11.56
CA TYR A 80 -0.97 18.24 -11.57
C TYR A 80 -1.89 17.19 -10.94
N TRP A 81 -2.44 17.45 -9.74
CA TRP A 81 -3.34 16.52 -9.05
C TRP A 81 -4.56 16.20 -9.91
N GLN A 82 -5.23 17.22 -10.43
CA GLN A 82 -6.38 17.05 -11.33
C GLN A 82 -6.02 16.20 -12.56
N SER A 83 -4.86 16.43 -13.17
CA SER A 83 -4.43 15.66 -14.33
C SER A 83 -4.11 14.20 -14.01
N LEU A 84 -3.65 13.92 -12.80
CA LEU A 84 -3.37 12.56 -12.31
C LEU A 84 -4.65 11.77 -12.09
N ILE A 85 -5.67 12.37 -11.45
CA ILE A 85 -6.91 11.70 -11.05
C ILE A 85 -8.00 11.72 -12.13
N GLN A 86 -7.83 12.49 -13.20
CA GLN A 86 -8.85 12.68 -14.25
C GLN A 86 -9.50 11.39 -14.78
N PRO A 87 -8.76 10.29 -15.04
CA PRO A 87 -9.35 9.04 -15.53
C PRO A 87 -10.28 8.33 -14.53
N PHE A 88 -10.23 8.73 -13.26
CA PHE A 88 -10.94 8.09 -12.14
C PHE A 88 -12.12 8.92 -11.63
N THR A 89 -12.38 10.07 -12.28
CA THR A 89 -13.49 10.95 -11.92
C THR A 89 -14.84 10.45 -12.41
N ARG A 90 -14.85 9.43 -13.27
CA ARG A 90 -16.06 8.84 -13.87
C ARG A 90 -15.88 7.33 -14.06
N GLY A 91 -17.01 6.62 -14.08
CA GLY A 91 -17.02 5.16 -14.27
C GLY A 91 -16.71 4.40 -13.00
N ASP A 92 -16.17 3.20 -13.14
CA ASP A 92 -15.91 2.22 -12.08
C ASP A 92 -14.41 2.06 -11.75
N ARG A 93 -13.57 2.93 -12.32
CA ARG A 93 -12.13 2.93 -12.04
C ARG A 93 -11.79 3.79 -10.83
N ALA A 94 -10.71 3.41 -10.15
CA ALA A 94 -10.17 4.14 -9.03
C ALA A 94 -8.64 4.11 -9.03
N VAL A 95 -8.05 5.08 -8.34
CA VAL A 95 -6.61 5.10 -8.05
C VAL A 95 -6.38 5.21 -6.56
N MET A 96 -5.38 4.51 -6.04
CA MET A 96 -4.83 4.71 -4.70
C MET A 96 -3.40 5.21 -4.80
N VAL A 97 -3.15 6.40 -4.26
CA VAL A 97 -1.88 7.11 -4.39
C VAL A 97 -1.19 7.25 -3.05
N GLY A 98 0.04 6.77 -2.95
CA GLY A 98 0.89 6.93 -1.77
C GLY A 98 1.43 8.36 -1.67
N THR A 99 1.10 9.07 -0.60
CA THR A 99 1.49 10.46 -0.34
C THR A 99 1.54 10.74 1.16
N PHE A 100 1.71 12.01 1.53
CA PHE A 100 1.61 12.46 2.91
C PHE A 100 0.40 13.37 3.10
N LEU A 101 -0.31 13.19 4.22
CA LEU A 101 -1.39 14.07 4.67
C LEU A 101 -0.99 14.78 5.95
N GLY A 102 -1.61 15.93 6.24
CA GLY A 102 -1.29 16.75 7.41
C GLY A 102 -0.46 17.97 7.06
N ASP A 103 0.06 18.61 8.07
CA ASP A 103 0.82 19.85 7.99
C ASP A 103 1.90 19.92 9.09
N ASN A 104 2.60 21.06 9.17
CA ASN A 104 3.65 21.27 10.17
C ASN A 104 3.13 21.34 11.61
N ASP A 105 1.85 21.66 11.83
CA ASP A 105 1.27 21.80 13.16
C ASP A 105 0.78 20.46 13.71
N GLN A 106 0.17 19.63 12.85
CA GLN A 106 -0.41 18.34 13.22
C GLN A 106 0.55 17.17 12.95
N GLY A 107 1.63 17.42 12.20
CA GLY A 107 2.54 16.41 11.70
C GLY A 107 2.05 15.76 10.40
N TYR A 108 2.96 15.12 9.69
CA TYR A 108 2.67 14.44 8.44
C TYR A 108 2.41 12.96 8.66
N VAL A 109 1.33 12.45 8.06
CA VAL A 109 0.93 11.04 8.08
C VAL A 109 1.25 10.42 6.72
N ASN A 110 2.05 9.37 6.70
CA ASN A 110 2.24 8.54 5.51
C ASN A 110 0.91 7.86 5.16
N SER A 111 0.37 8.11 3.96
CA SER A 111 -1.02 7.81 3.65
C SER A 111 -1.20 7.25 2.24
N MET A 112 -2.27 6.46 2.06
CA MET A 112 -2.83 6.10 0.77
C MET A 112 -4.12 6.87 0.53
N LEU A 113 -4.15 7.70 -0.51
CA LEU A 113 -5.36 8.41 -0.95
C LEU A 113 -6.08 7.60 -2.02
N GLY A 114 -7.36 7.35 -1.81
CA GLY A 114 -8.22 6.66 -2.79
C GLY A 114 -9.16 7.66 -3.48
N VAL A 115 -9.09 7.72 -4.81
CA VAL A 115 -9.96 8.57 -5.63
C VAL A 115 -10.75 7.72 -6.61
N SER A 116 -12.06 7.90 -6.61
CA SER A 116 -13.01 7.29 -7.53
C SER A 116 -14.17 8.24 -7.81
N ALA A 117 -15.00 7.93 -8.78
CA ALA A 117 -16.22 8.69 -9.01
C ALA A 117 -17.13 8.72 -7.77
N ALA A 118 -17.15 7.64 -6.97
CA ALA A 118 -17.96 7.55 -5.76
C ALA A 118 -17.42 8.46 -4.64
N THR A 119 -16.12 8.50 -4.40
CA THR A 119 -15.53 9.39 -3.38
C THR A 119 -15.75 10.87 -3.73
N LEU A 120 -15.58 11.21 -5.00
CA LEU A 120 -15.82 12.58 -5.47
C LEU A 120 -17.30 13.00 -5.33
N GLN A 121 -18.24 12.09 -5.58
CA GLN A 121 -19.67 12.35 -5.37
C GLN A 121 -20.00 12.48 -3.87
N ALA A 122 -19.31 11.76 -3.02
CA ALA A 122 -19.45 11.89 -1.57
C ALA A 122 -18.84 13.19 -1.01
N GLY A 123 -18.05 13.90 -1.82
CA GLY A 123 -17.43 15.17 -1.45
C GLY A 123 -16.21 15.06 -0.55
N HIS A 124 -15.65 13.86 -0.41
CA HIS A 124 -14.40 13.62 0.32
C HIS A 124 -13.62 12.47 -0.33
N ASP A 125 -12.31 12.61 -0.39
CA ASP A 125 -11.41 11.52 -0.80
C ASP A 125 -11.33 10.47 0.32
N TYR A 126 -11.16 9.21 -0.09
CA TYR A 126 -10.80 8.16 0.85
C TYR A 126 -9.36 8.35 1.29
N SER A 127 -9.06 8.14 2.57
CA SER A 127 -7.69 8.13 3.07
C SER A 127 -7.46 6.97 4.04
N TYR A 128 -6.27 6.40 3.95
CA TYR A 128 -5.74 5.46 4.92
C TYR A 128 -4.39 5.97 5.40
N GLY A 129 -4.24 6.23 6.69
CA GLY A 129 -2.98 6.68 7.28
C GLY A 129 -2.25 5.54 7.97
N LYS A 130 -0.92 5.46 7.76
CA LYS A 130 -0.05 4.45 8.37
C LYS A 130 -0.12 4.51 9.90
N ARG A 131 -0.42 3.38 10.52
CA ARG A 131 -0.59 3.25 11.97
C ARG A 131 0.69 2.82 12.67
N HIS A 132 1.40 1.87 12.07
CA HIS A 132 2.66 1.34 12.57
C HIS A 132 3.83 2.04 11.90
N LEU A 133 4.45 2.96 12.63
CA LEU A 133 5.61 3.68 12.16
C LEU A 133 6.89 2.89 12.39
N LEU A 134 7.78 2.90 11.40
CA LEU A 134 9.07 2.22 11.45
C LEU A 134 10.00 2.93 12.44
N PRO A 135 10.46 2.26 13.51
CA PRO A 135 11.43 2.83 14.43
C PRO A 135 12.72 3.24 13.71
N PHE A 136 13.25 4.41 14.03
CA PHE A 136 14.43 5.03 13.40
C PHE A 136 14.33 5.34 11.90
N GLY A 137 13.16 5.08 11.30
CA GLY A 137 12.87 5.45 9.91
C GLY A 137 11.79 6.52 9.82
N GLU A 138 10.76 6.43 10.67
CA GLU A 138 9.59 7.30 10.65
C GLU A 138 9.28 7.93 12.02
N PHE A 139 9.84 7.41 13.08
CA PHE A 139 9.81 8.03 14.41
C PHE A 139 11.06 7.66 15.21
N ILE A 140 11.40 8.50 16.20
CA ILE A 140 12.48 8.24 17.13
C ILE A 140 11.90 7.62 18.40
N PRO A 141 12.29 6.37 18.77
CA PRO A 141 11.82 5.75 19.99
C PRO A 141 12.15 6.62 21.22
N PRO A 142 11.27 6.65 22.25
CA PRO A 142 11.53 7.41 23.47
C PRO A 142 12.90 7.09 24.09
N GLY A 143 13.66 8.11 24.43
CA GLY A 143 15.01 7.97 25.02
C GLY A 143 16.15 7.86 24.01
N PHE A 144 15.89 7.85 22.70
CA PHE A 144 16.92 7.74 21.66
C PHE A 144 17.15 9.03 20.86
N HIS A 145 16.49 10.13 21.17
CA HIS A 145 16.70 11.41 20.47
C HIS A 145 18.17 11.86 20.49
N TRP A 146 18.86 11.73 21.61
CA TRP A 146 20.28 12.04 21.74
C TRP A 146 21.16 11.25 20.75
N PHE A 147 20.81 10.00 20.46
CA PHE A 147 21.55 9.15 19.52
C PHE A 147 21.36 9.63 18.08
N VAL A 148 20.13 9.96 17.70
CA VAL A 148 19.80 10.46 16.35
C VAL A 148 20.46 11.82 16.12
N GLU A 149 20.44 12.71 17.12
CA GLU A 149 21.14 14.01 17.08
C GLU A 149 22.65 13.83 16.94
N MET A 150 23.25 12.93 17.73
CA MET A 150 24.67 12.62 17.66
C MET A 150 25.08 12.08 16.29
N MET A 151 24.25 11.26 15.67
CA MET A 151 24.49 10.65 14.36
C MET A 151 24.11 11.56 13.19
N HIS A 152 23.56 12.75 13.45
CA HIS A 152 23.07 13.71 12.43
C HIS A 152 22.11 13.06 11.41
N ILE A 153 21.25 12.16 11.87
CA ILE A 153 20.27 11.49 11.03
C ILE A 153 19.10 12.47 10.83
N PRO A 154 18.76 12.87 9.59
CA PRO A 154 17.65 13.78 9.32
C PRO A 154 16.32 13.03 9.42
N LEU A 155 15.86 12.76 10.64
CA LEU A 155 14.57 12.16 10.92
C LEU A 155 13.62 13.20 11.47
N ALA A 156 12.44 13.29 10.86
CA ALA A 156 11.30 13.99 11.44
C ALA A 156 10.29 12.93 11.91
N ASP A 157 9.74 13.10 13.11
CA ASP A 157 8.70 12.24 13.62
C ASP A 157 7.43 12.39 12.75
N GLN A 158 6.97 11.28 12.18
CA GLN A 158 5.70 11.23 11.47
C GLN A 158 4.55 11.03 12.47
N ALA A 159 3.38 11.56 12.13
CA ALA A 159 2.17 11.31 12.89
C ALA A 159 1.58 9.95 12.52
N ARG A 160 0.88 9.33 13.47
CA ARG A 160 0.18 8.06 13.26
C ARG A 160 -1.18 8.30 12.62
N GLY A 161 -1.47 7.51 11.60
CA GLY A 161 -2.77 7.50 10.99
C GLY A 161 -3.83 6.77 11.81
N GLN A 162 -5.06 6.85 11.36
CA GLN A 162 -6.19 6.10 11.90
C GLN A 162 -6.64 5.04 10.89
N SER A 163 -7.28 3.97 11.40
CA SER A 163 -7.87 2.94 10.54
C SER A 163 -9.22 3.46 10.03
N GLU A 164 -9.41 3.33 8.72
CA GLU A 164 -10.68 3.58 8.08
C GLU A 164 -11.29 2.29 7.52
N ALA A 165 -12.55 2.37 7.10
CA ALA A 165 -13.21 1.30 6.36
C ALA A 165 -12.39 0.96 5.09
N PRO A 166 -12.54 -0.26 4.53
CA PRO A 166 -11.94 -0.59 3.25
C PRO A 166 -12.39 0.36 2.14
N PHE A 167 -11.52 0.60 1.17
CA PHE A 167 -11.82 1.37 -0.02
C PHE A 167 -12.68 0.56 -0.99
N GLU A 168 -13.84 1.10 -1.37
CA GLU A 168 -14.75 0.44 -2.29
C GLU A 168 -14.45 0.79 -3.75
N VAL A 169 -14.23 -0.23 -4.58
CA VAL A 169 -14.00 -0.08 -6.02
C VAL A 169 -14.46 -1.32 -6.78
N ALA A 170 -15.22 -1.13 -7.87
CA ALA A 170 -15.68 -2.19 -8.77
C ALA A 170 -16.34 -3.40 -8.02
N GLY A 171 -17.11 -3.11 -6.97
CA GLY A 171 -17.78 -4.11 -6.14
C GLY A 171 -16.87 -4.86 -5.16
N GLN A 172 -15.60 -4.51 -5.08
CA GLN A 172 -14.64 -5.05 -4.11
C GLN A 172 -14.34 -4.06 -3.00
N ARG A 173 -13.97 -4.58 -1.83
CA ARG A 173 -13.54 -3.81 -0.66
C ARG A 173 -12.06 -4.05 -0.43
N VAL A 174 -11.25 -3.06 -0.77
CA VAL A 174 -9.80 -3.11 -0.72
C VAL A 174 -9.31 -2.51 0.59
N ARG A 175 -8.61 -3.29 1.41
CA ARG A 175 -7.95 -2.80 2.62
C ARG A 175 -6.51 -2.45 2.34
N PRO A 176 -6.14 -1.16 2.43
CA PRO A 176 -4.75 -0.74 2.32
C PRO A 176 -3.92 -1.15 3.54
N LEU A 177 -2.64 -1.33 3.29
CA LEU A 177 -1.56 -1.56 4.24
C LEU A 177 -0.35 -0.81 3.74
N ILE A 178 0.36 -0.15 4.63
CA ILE A 178 1.55 0.58 4.24
C ILE A 178 2.79 -0.11 4.80
N CYS A 179 3.65 -0.58 3.87
CA CYS A 179 4.95 -1.16 4.18
C CYS A 179 4.82 -2.37 5.13
N TYR A 180 5.54 -2.35 6.27
CA TYR A 180 5.63 -3.49 7.20
C TYR A 180 4.37 -3.69 8.07
N GLU A 181 3.30 -2.95 7.85
CA GLU A 181 2.01 -3.16 8.54
C GLU A 181 1.45 -4.56 8.32
N ASP A 182 1.84 -5.25 7.26
CA ASP A 182 1.50 -6.67 7.04
C ASP A 182 2.17 -7.65 8.04
N LEU A 183 3.04 -7.16 8.93
CA LEU A 183 3.50 -7.94 10.10
C LEU A 183 2.45 -8.05 11.22
N PHE A 184 1.55 -7.07 11.33
CA PHE A 184 0.62 -6.91 12.45
C PHE A 184 -0.76 -7.49 12.09
N GLY A 185 -0.86 -8.82 12.06
CA GLY A 185 -2.11 -9.51 11.71
C GLY A 185 -3.28 -9.20 12.63
N GLU A 186 -3.01 -8.91 13.90
CA GLU A 186 -4.00 -8.52 14.90
C GLU A 186 -4.78 -7.26 14.55
N ASP A 187 -4.16 -6.32 13.84
CA ASP A 187 -4.81 -5.09 13.40
C ASP A 187 -5.89 -5.30 12.34
N PHE A 188 -5.86 -6.45 11.71
CA PHE A 188 -6.83 -6.80 10.66
C PHE A 188 -7.98 -7.61 11.20
N ALA A 189 -7.76 -8.37 12.27
CA ALA A 189 -8.69 -9.40 12.73
C ALA A 189 -10.12 -8.84 12.91
N ASP A 190 -10.26 -7.69 13.54
CA ASP A 190 -11.54 -7.04 13.76
C ASP A 190 -12.22 -6.57 12.47
N SER A 191 -11.45 -6.21 11.46
CA SER A 191 -11.98 -5.74 10.16
C SER A 191 -12.37 -6.86 9.20
N LEU A 192 -11.97 -8.11 9.48
CA LEU A 192 -12.20 -9.25 8.59
C LEU A 192 -13.56 -9.91 8.76
N VAL A 193 -14.36 -9.46 9.72
CA VAL A 193 -15.70 -9.99 9.99
C VAL A 193 -16.78 -8.95 9.70
N GLY A 194 -17.95 -9.42 9.31
CA GLY A 194 -19.11 -8.56 9.05
C GLY A 194 -19.23 -8.08 7.60
N PRO A 195 -20.26 -7.30 7.29
CA PRO A 195 -20.61 -6.92 5.93
C PRO A 195 -19.60 -5.98 5.25
N GLN A 196 -18.80 -5.27 6.04
CA GLN A 196 -17.75 -4.36 5.56
C GLN A 196 -16.36 -5.03 5.52
N SER A 197 -16.28 -6.35 5.71
CA SER A 197 -14.99 -7.04 5.65
C SER A 197 -14.32 -6.86 4.28
N PRO A 198 -13.00 -6.63 4.25
CA PRO A 198 -12.27 -6.50 2.99
C PRO A 198 -12.31 -7.81 2.21
N THR A 199 -12.37 -7.69 0.90
CA THR A 199 -12.30 -8.81 -0.04
C THR A 199 -10.91 -8.95 -0.65
N VAL A 200 -10.15 -7.83 -0.71
CA VAL A 200 -8.77 -7.77 -1.22
C VAL A 200 -7.91 -7.00 -0.22
N LEU A 201 -6.70 -7.48 0.05
CA LEU A 201 -5.68 -6.75 0.77
C LEU A 201 -4.73 -6.06 -0.22
N ALA A 202 -4.29 -4.83 0.07
CA ALA A 202 -3.40 -4.07 -0.79
C ALA A 202 -2.23 -3.49 0.01
N ASN A 203 -1.03 -4.04 -0.15
CA ASN A 203 0.17 -3.53 0.50
C ASN A 203 0.93 -2.58 -0.44
N ALA A 204 1.11 -1.33 -0.03
CA ALA A 204 1.93 -0.34 -0.71
C ALA A 204 3.24 -0.13 0.05
N SER A 205 4.40 -0.33 -0.58
CA SER A 205 5.69 -0.29 0.10
C SER A 205 6.77 0.47 -0.66
N ASN A 206 7.70 1.06 0.09
CA ASN A 206 8.94 1.57 -0.46
C ASN A 206 10.14 0.91 0.24
N LEU A 207 10.71 -0.11 -0.41
CA LEU A 207 11.84 -0.87 0.13
C LEU A 207 13.21 -0.38 -0.36
N ALA A 208 13.26 0.76 -1.06
CA ALA A 208 14.51 1.34 -1.59
C ALA A 208 15.54 1.67 -0.48
N TRP A 209 15.08 1.92 0.74
CA TRP A 209 15.90 2.16 1.93
C TRP A 209 16.86 1.03 2.28
N PHE A 210 16.44 -0.22 2.01
CA PHE A 210 17.17 -1.41 2.46
C PHE A 210 18.14 -1.95 1.42
N GLY A 211 18.30 -1.23 0.29
CA GLY A 211 19.21 -1.66 -0.78
C GLY A 211 18.74 -2.94 -1.48
N ARG A 212 19.70 -3.65 -2.14
CA ARG A 212 19.39 -4.79 -3.01
C ARG A 212 19.42 -6.14 -2.30
N TRP A 213 19.58 -6.18 -1.00
CA TRP A 213 19.75 -7.44 -0.28
C TRP A 213 18.41 -7.90 0.33
N MET A 214 18.15 -9.18 0.23
CA MET A 214 17.12 -10.05 0.87
C MET A 214 15.76 -9.40 1.28
N MET A 215 15.69 -8.09 1.52
CA MET A 215 14.53 -7.43 2.12
C MET A 215 13.28 -7.58 1.26
N GLN A 216 13.39 -7.52 -0.07
CA GLN A 216 12.23 -7.67 -0.96
C GLN A 216 11.56 -9.03 -0.79
N ASP A 217 12.37 -10.11 -0.70
CA ASP A 217 11.85 -11.47 -0.57
C ASP A 217 11.34 -11.74 0.86
N GLN A 218 12.03 -11.22 1.89
CA GLN A 218 11.58 -11.36 3.28
C GLN A 218 10.27 -10.62 3.50
N HIS A 219 10.16 -9.40 3.01
CA HIS A 219 8.94 -8.63 3.15
C HIS A 219 7.78 -9.21 2.31
N LEU A 220 8.08 -9.77 1.13
CA LEU A 220 7.08 -10.51 0.35
C LEU A 220 6.53 -11.72 1.14
N GLN A 221 7.38 -12.37 1.94
CA GLN A 221 6.94 -13.49 2.78
C GLN A 221 5.89 -13.05 3.82
N PHE A 222 6.00 -11.85 4.39
CA PHE A 222 4.98 -11.34 5.32
C PHE A 222 3.62 -11.17 4.62
N SER A 223 3.62 -10.56 3.43
CA SER A 223 2.39 -10.42 2.63
C SER A 223 1.77 -11.78 2.29
N ARG A 224 2.60 -12.79 1.95
CA ARG A 224 2.13 -14.16 1.70
C ARG A 224 1.47 -14.78 2.93
N MET A 225 2.06 -14.58 4.11
CA MET A 225 1.49 -15.07 5.37
C MET A 225 0.14 -14.40 5.66
N ARG A 226 0.00 -13.11 5.41
CA ARG A 226 -1.28 -12.40 5.59
C ARG A 226 -2.36 -12.90 4.62
N ALA A 227 -2.02 -13.09 3.34
CA ALA A 227 -2.95 -13.64 2.38
C ALA A 227 -3.46 -15.03 2.82
N MET A 228 -2.56 -15.90 3.25
CA MET A 228 -2.87 -17.26 3.69
C MET A 228 -3.65 -17.28 5.02
N GLU A 229 -3.25 -16.45 6.00
CA GLU A 229 -3.89 -16.40 7.31
C GLU A 229 -5.36 -15.95 7.21
N PHE A 230 -5.63 -14.98 6.37
CA PHE A 230 -6.95 -14.40 6.23
C PHE A 230 -7.74 -14.96 5.05
N GLN A 231 -7.11 -15.80 4.23
CA GLN A 231 -7.65 -16.30 2.96
C GLN A 231 -8.28 -15.18 2.13
N ARG A 232 -7.49 -14.11 1.92
CA ARG A 232 -7.80 -13.01 1.02
C ARG A 232 -6.66 -12.84 0.03
N PRO A 233 -6.94 -12.61 -1.25
CA PRO A 233 -5.90 -12.23 -2.18
C PRO A 233 -5.22 -10.95 -1.70
N LEU A 234 -3.92 -10.85 -1.92
CA LEU A 234 -3.15 -9.66 -1.58
C LEU A 234 -2.40 -9.16 -2.81
N VAL A 235 -2.67 -7.92 -3.18
CA VAL A 235 -1.90 -7.19 -4.18
C VAL A 235 -0.82 -6.37 -3.47
N ARG A 236 0.41 -6.56 -3.91
CA ARG A 236 1.57 -5.89 -3.32
C ARG A 236 2.20 -4.98 -4.35
N ASP A 237 2.20 -3.69 -4.07
CA ASP A 237 2.80 -2.67 -4.91
C ASP A 237 4.02 -2.04 -4.25
N THR A 238 5.16 -2.03 -4.94
CA THR A 238 6.41 -1.58 -4.36
C THR A 238 7.19 -0.71 -5.33
N ASN A 239 7.90 0.29 -4.79
CA ASN A 239 8.73 1.17 -5.60
C ASN A 239 9.83 0.41 -6.36
N THR A 240 10.58 -0.49 -5.69
CA THR A 240 11.77 -1.15 -6.26
C THR A 240 11.64 -2.68 -6.37
N GLY A 241 10.50 -3.24 -5.99
CA GLY A 241 10.23 -4.69 -5.91
C GLY A 241 10.05 -5.15 -4.45
N ALA A 242 9.41 -6.30 -4.17
CA ALA A 242 8.78 -7.17 -5.17
C ALA A 242 7.30 -6.80 -5.35
N THR A 243 6.98 -6.16 -6.43
CA THR A 243 5.58 -5.96 -6.85
C THR A 243 5.02 -7.30 -7.30
N ALA A 244 3.88 -7.72 -6.73
CA ALA A 244 3.36 -9.07 -6.89
C ALA A 244 1.85 -9.18 -6.63
N VAL A 245 1.25 -10.22 -7.18
CA VAL A 245 -0.10 -10.68 -6.84
C VAL A 245 0.01 -12.01 -6.11
N ILE A 246 -0.70 -12.12 -5.00
CA ILE A 246 -0.68 -13.28 -4.10
C ILE A 246 -2.12 -13.78 -3.95
N ASP A 247 -2.31 -15.07 -4.17
CA ASP A 247 -3.62 -15.69 -4.00
C ASP A 247 -4.00 -15.90 -2.51
N PRO A 248 -5.24 -16.26 -2.19
CA PRO A 248 -5.68 -16.51 -0.80
C PRO A 248 -4.91 -17.62 -0.07
N PHE A 249 -4.13 -18.44 -0.78
CA PHE A 249 -3.31 -19.51 -0.21
C PHE A 249 -1.84 -19.12 -0.03
N GLY A 250 -1.50 -17.84 -0.26
CA GLY A 250 -0.15 -17.32 -0.12
C GLY A 250 0.78 -17.66 -1.29
N VAL A 251 0.24 -18.12 -2.42
CA VAL A 251 1.02 -18.39 -3.63
C VAL A 251 1.19 -17.09 -4.43
N VAL A 252 2.43 -16.76 -4.77
CA VAL A 252 2.72 -15.64 -5.67
C VAL A 252 2.37 -16.07 -7.09
N THR A 253 1.29 -15.53 -7.63
CA THR A 253 0.78 -15.88 -8.97
C THR A 253 1.46 -15.07 -10.07
N GLN A 254 1.81 -13.83 -9.77
CA GLN A 254 2.51 -12.92 -10.69
C GLN A 254 3.49 -12.03 -9.90
N ARG A 255 4.61 -11.67 -10.53
CA ARG A 255 5.63 -10.83 -9.91
C ARG A 255 6.42 -10.07 -10.98
N LEU A 256 6.70 -8.77 -10.73
CA LEU A 256 7.66 -8.01 -11.53
C LEU A 256 9.10 -8.31 -11.10
N PRO A 257 10.07 -8.22 -12.03
CA PRO A 257 11.47 -8.19 -11.67
C PRO A 257 11.77 -6.98 -10.77
N ALA A 258 12.53 -7.22 -9.68
CA ALA A 258 12.97 -6.13 -8.83
C ALA A 258 13.94 -5.19 -9.56
N TRP A 259 13.98 -3.93 -9.15
CA TRP A 259 14.86 -2.88 -9.68
C TRP A 259 14.64 -2.57 -11.17
N THR A 260 13.43 -2.77 -11.63
CA THR A 260 12.98 -2.38 -12.97
C THR A 260 11.79 -1.43 -12.87
N VAL A 261 11.64 -0.56 -13.86
CA VAL A 261 10.39 0.19 -14.06
C VAL A 261 9.38 -0.72 -14.72
N GLY A 262 8.15 -0.76 -14.24
CA GLY A 262 7.11 -1.58 -14.83
C GLY A 262 5.72 -1.35 -14.24
N THR A 263 4.74 -1.95 -14.89
CA THR A 263 3.36 -2.08 -14.41
C THR A 263 2.98 -3.55 -14.44
N LEU A 264 2.39 -4.07 -13.37
CA LEU A 264 1.86 -5.41 -13.32
C LEU A 264 0.34 -5.31 -13.41
N ASP A 265 -0.20 -5.76 -14.54
CA ASP A 265 -1.63 -5.85 -14.77
C ASP A 265 -2.12 -7.26 -14.47
N ALA A 266 -3.15 -7.38 -13.64
CA ALA A 266 -3.68 -8.66 -13.22
C ALA A 266 -5.19 -8.60 -12.94
N GLU A 267 -5.82 -9.77 -12.93
CA GLU A 267 -7.18 -9.96 -12.43
C GLU A 267 -7.11 -10.69 -11.08
N VAL A 268 -7.86 -10.21 -10.11
CA VAL A 268 -7.87 -10.71 -8.73
C VAL A 268 -9.30 -11.08 -8.34
N GLU A 269 -9.48 -12.26 -7.75
CA GLU A 269 -10.76 -12.69 -7.18
C GLU A 269 -10.84 -12.30 -5.70
N GLY A 270 -11.69 -11.32 -5.38
CA GLY A 270 -11.88 -10.84 -4.02
C GLY A 270 -13.13 -11.38 -3.32
#